data_c218305e33806d169becc493f8d88c03
#
_entry.id   c218305e33806d169becc493f8d88c03
#
_cell.length_a   1.000
_cell.length_b   1.000
_cell.length_c   1.000
_cell.angle_alpha   90.00
_cell.angle_beta   90.00
_cell.angle_gamma   90.00
#
_symmetry.space_group_name_H-M   'P 1'
#
loop_
_entity.id
_entity.type
_entity.pdbx_description
1 polymer ?
#
loop_
_entity_poly.entity_id
_entity_poly.type
_entity_poly.pdbx_seq_one_letter_code
_entity_poly.pdbx_strand_id
1 'polypeptide(L)'
;MNKKQWIGSGIFYGLSAFGISLTIKASVGVSSFNALNVTLATMSGIKVGTITTAINLGFLAACWLLDRRQTSLKQKGSEYLIMFFALLAFGYLINGFVYYFLASLHLTNYWSQLAALIGGILISGTATGQVLRLQVLKFPIEHWCHLLAQRSRWTFKQYRYGVDAVCISGALLLAISLGLPLAVREGTVISFFLLSGAIAWSKERDLTLGIPTRQXXKXKAIWKHKKVSWKQAKQN
;
A
#
# COMPACT_ATOMS: atom_id res chain seq x y z
N MET A 1 -19.64 -9.92 -1.42
CA MET A 1 -18.56 -9.52 -0.48
C MET A 1 -19.18 -9.27 0.89
N ASN A 2 -18.53 -9.75 1.96
CA ASN A 2 -19.08 -9.68 3.32
C ASN A 2 -18.83 -8.29 3.93
N LYS A 3 -19.80 -7.73 4.65
CA LYS A 3 -19.67 -6.44 5.36
C LYS A 3 -18.42 -6.41 6.27
N LYS A 4 -18.11 -7.52 6.94
CA LYS A 4 -16.92 -7.66 7.81
C LYS A 4 -15.61 -7.46 7.06
N GLN A 5 -15.51 -7.89 5.78
CA GLN A 5 -14.31 -7.70 4.94
C GLN A 5 -14.11 -6.21 4.59
N TRP A 6 -15.19 -5.48 4.32
CA TRP A 6 -15.14 -4.05 4.03
C TRP A 6 -14.65 -3.26 5.25
N ILE A 7 -15.26 -3.53 6.41
CA ILE A 7 -14.90 -2.87 7.67
C ILE A 7 -13.44 -3.18 8.01
N GLY A 8 -13.03 -4.46 7.95
CA GLY A 8 -11.65 -4.87 8.23
C GLY A 8 -10.65 -4.20 7.27
N SER A 9 -10.96 -4.17 5.96
CA SER A 9 -10.08 -3.50 4.98
C SER A 9 -9.98 -2.00 5.26
N GLY A 10 -11.07 -1.34 5.62
CA GLY A 10 -11.08 0.08 5.96
C GLY A 10 -10.23 0.38 7.19
N ILE A 11 -10.36 -0.43 8.26
CA ILE A 11 -9.57 -0.28 9.48
C ILE A 11 -8.07 -0.43 9.16
N PHE A 12 -7.68 -1.50 8.46
CA PHE A 12 -6.27 -1.72 8.11
C PHE A 12 -5.74 -0.65 7.15
N TYR A 13 -6.60 -0.13 6.27
CA TYR A 13 -6.24 0.98 5.37
C TYR A 13 -5.94 2.25 6.17
N GLY A 14 -6.76 2.55 7.17
CA GLY A 14 -6.54 3.67 8.11
C GLY A 14 -5.28 3.47 8.96
N LEU A 15 -5.06 2.25 9.49
CA LEU A 15 -3.84 1.92 10.24
C LEU A 15 -2.58 2.05 9.36
N SER A 16 -2.66 1.67 8.09
CA SER A 16 -1.55 1.85 7.14
C SER A 16 -1.23 3.35 6.97
N ALA A 17 -2.26 4.18 6.79
CA ALA A 17 -2.09 5.64 6.67
C ALA A 17 -1.49 6.24 7.96
N PHE A 18 -1.92 5.78 9.13
CA PHE A 18 -1.37 6.23 10.42
C PHE A 18 0.12 5.85 10.54
N GLY A 19 0.47 4.59 10.26
CA GLY A 19 1.86 4.13 10.31
C GLY A 19 2.78 4.92 9.36
N ILE A 20 2.32 5.17 8.13
CA ILE A 20 3.04 6.02 7.17
C ILE A 20 3.24 7.43 7.73
N SER A 21 2.19 8.02 8.30
CA SER A 21 2.24 9.37 8.88
C SER A 21 3.25 9.45 10.03
N LEU A 22 3.33 8.39 10.85
CA LEU A 22 4.29 8.29 11.93
C LEU A 22 5.74 8.22 11.40
N THR A 23 5.99 7.47 10.30
CA THR A 23 7.33 7.45 9.68
C THR A 23 7.72 8.80 9.11
N ILE A 24 6.76 9.58 8.58
CA ILE A 24 7.00 10.93 8.07
C ILE A 24 7.41 11.86 9.23
N LYS A 25 6.70 11.78 10.36
CA LYS A 25 6.98 12.59 11.56
C LYS A 25 8.29 12.21 12.26
N ALA A 26 8.75 10.97 12.08
CA ALA A 26 10.02 10.50 12.65
C ALA A 26 11.23 11.28 12.12
N SER A 27 11.19 11.79 10.88
CA SER A 27 12.19 12.70 10.29
C SER A 27 13.61 12.10 10.16
N VAL A 28 13.76 10.77 10.21
CA VAL A 28 15.03 10.04 9.99
C VAL A 28 15.05 9.29 8.66
N GLY A 29 14.15 9.66 7.75
CA GLY A 29 13.94 9.00 6.47
C GLY A 29 12.64 8.21 6.47
N VAL A 30 12.11 7.99 5.28
CA VAL A 30 10.83 7.30 5.06
C VAL A 30 11.01 6.23 3.97
N SER A 31 9.99 5.42 3.72
CA SER A 31 10.08 4.41 2.64
C SER A 31 10.29 5.09 1.28
N SER A 32 10.86 4.36 0.33
CA SER A 32 11.23 4.83 -1.02
C SER A 32 10.14 5.68 -1.69
N PHE A 33 8.94 5.14 -1.75
CA PHE A 33 7.79 5.81 -2.36
C PHE A 33 7.40 7.08 -1.57
N ASN A 34 7.40 7.00 -0.24
CA ASN A 34 7.07 8.15 0.61
C ASN A 34 8.17 9.22 0.57
N ALA A 35 9.44 8.86 0.32
CA ALA A 35 10.52 9.83 0.15
C ALA A 35 10.25 10.75 -1.05
N LEU A 36 9.83 10.17 -2.18
CA LEU A 36 9.45 10.97 -3.35
C LEU A 36 8.23 11.87 -3.02
N ASN A 37 7.21 11.32 -2.35
CA ASN A 37 6.00 12.07 -1.98
C ASN A 37 6.33 13.25 -1.05
N VAL A 38 7.19 13.04 -0.06
CA VAL A 38 7.62 14.08 0.90
C VAL A 38 8.45 15.16 0.18
N THR A 39 9.40 14.75 -0.67
CA THR A 39 10.23 15.71 -1.45
C THR A 39 9.34 16.58 -2.35
N LEU A 40 8.40 15.98 -3.08
CA LEU A 40 7.46 16.72 -3.93
C LEU A 40 6.55 17.64 -3.12
N ALA A 41 6.11 17.18 -1.93
CA ALA A 41 5.29 17.99 -1.03
C ALA A 41 6.08 19.20 -0.52
N THR A 42 7.34 19.01 -0.13
CA THR A 42 8.23 20.08 0.31
C THR A 42 8.50 21.08 -0.83
N MET A 43 8.74 20.57 -2.04
CA MET A 43 9.00 21.39 -3.24
C MET A 43 7.78 22.25 -3.61
N SER A 44 6.59 21.68 -3.59
CA SER A 44 5.36 22.33 -4.09
C SER A 44 4.57 23.09 -3.04
N GLY A 45 4.84 22.87 -1.73
CA GLY A 45 4.01 23.40 -0.64
C GLY A 45 2.68 22.66 -0.47
N ILE A 46 2.43 21.62 -1.28
CA ILE A 46 1.19 20.84 -1.23
C ILE A 46 1.32 19.76 -0.14
N LYS A 47 0.23 19.49 0.58
CA LYS A 47 0.20 18.47 1.65
C LYS A 47 0.58 17.09 1.10
N VAL A 48 1.38 16.34 1.86
CA VAL A 48 1.97 15.06 1.44
C VAL A 48 0.92 14.01 1.03
N GLY A 49 -0.21 13.94 1.73
CA GLY A 49 -1.28 13.00 1.37
C GLY A 49 -1.93 13.33 0.03
N THR A 50 -1.98 14.61 -0.34
CA THR A 50 -2.49 15.05 -1.66
C THR A 50 -1.53 14.60 -2.77
N ILE A 51 -0.22 14.79 -2.58
CA ILE A 51 0.82 14.29 -3.51
C ILE A 51 0.73 12.76 -3.62
N THR A 52 0.62 12.06 -2.49
CA THR A 52 0.46 10.59 -2.45
C THR A 52 -0.76 10.15 -3.28
N THR A 53 -1.89 10.84 -3.11
CA THR A 53 -3.10 10.57 -3.89
C THR A 53 -2.85 10.80 -5.39
N ALA A 54 -2.26 11.92 -5.76
CA ALA A 54 -2.03 12.28 -7.17
C ALA A 54 -1.16 11.23 -7.87
N ILE A 55 -0.06 10.81 -7.24
CA ILE A 55 0.86 9.80 -7.82
C ILE A 55 0.14 8.44 -7.91
N ASN A 56 -0.59 8.04 -6.87
CA ASN A 56 -1.35 6.79 -6.89
C ASN A 56 -2.49 6.81 -7.92
N LEU A 57 -3.12 7.96 -8.19
CA LEU A 57 -4.09 8.12 -9.26
C LEU A 57 -3.44 7.93 -10.63
N GLY A 58 -2.20 8.38 -10.80
CA GLY A 58 -1.39 8.10 -12.00
C GLY A 58 -1.19 6.59 -12.19
N PHE A 59 -0.79 5.88 -11.13
CA PHE A 59 -0.67 4.41 -11.18
C PHE A 59 -2.03 3.73 -11.44
N LEU A 60 -3.12 4.25 -10.86
CA LEU A 60 -4.47 3.73 -11.09
C LEU A 60 -4.87 3.88 -12.57
N ALA A 61 -4.60 5.05 -13.15
CA ALA A 61 -4.85 5.31 -14.57
C ALA A 61 -4.01 4.36 -15.46
N ALA A 62 -2.73 4.17 -15.12
CA ALA A 62 -1.85 3.22 -15.81
C ALA A 62 -2.39 1.77 -15.72
N CYS A 63 -2.89 1.36 -14.55
CA CYS A 63 -3.53 0.04 -14.39
C CYS A 63 -4.77 -0.09 -15.29
N TRP A 64 -5.61 0.95 -15.29
CA TRP A 64 -6.84 0.96 -16.12
C TRP A 64 -6.50 0.87 -17.61
N LEU A 65 -5.51 1.62 -18.08
CA LEU A 65 -5.05 1.59 -19.47
C LEU A 65 -4.51 0.21 -19.88
N LEU A 66 -3.77 -0.45 -18.97
CA LEU A 66 -3.27 -1.81 -19.20
C LEU A 66 -4.42 -2.81 -19.25
N ASP A 67 -5.35 -2.75 -18.29
CA ASP A 67 -6.43 -3.73 -18.18
C ASP A 67 -7.49 -3.59 -19.28
N ARG A 68 -7.77 -2.37 -19.77
CA ARG A 68 -8.82 -2.13 -20.77
C ARG A 68 -8.58 -2.88 -22.09
N ARG A 69 -7.32 -3.24 -22.35
CA ARG A 69 -6.94 -4.00 -23.56
C ARG A 69 -7.26 -5.49 -23.47
N GLN A 70 -7.56 -6.02 -22.29
CA GLN A 70 -7.70 -7.48 -22.10
C GLN A 70 -9.03 -7.93 -21.49
N THR A 71 -9.79 -7.03 -20.85
CA THR A 71 -11.00 -7.44 -20.13
C THR A 71 -12.12 -6.43 -20.37
N SER A 72 -13.36 -6.92 -20.40
CA SER A 72 -14.54 -6.07 -20.51
C SER A 72 -14.59 -5.05 -19.37
N LEU A 73 -14.62 -3.78 -19.70
CA LEU A 73 -14.65 -2.66 -18.76
C LEU A 73 -15.83 -2.74 -17.78
N LYS A 74 -16.96 -3.33 -18.22
CA LYS A 74 -18.16 -3.49 -17.38
C LYS A 74 -17.92 -4.37 -16.15
N GLN A 75 -17.01 -5.37 -16.25
CA GLN A 75 -16.74 -6.30 -15.13
C GLN A 75 -15.78 -5.74 -14.09
N LYS A 76 -14.86 -4.87 -14.48
CA LYS A 76 -13.83 -4.34 -13.56
C LYS A 76 -14.07 -2.88 -13.16
N GLY A 77 -15.02 -2.18 -13.78
CA GLY A 77 -15.27 -0.77 -13.53
C GLY A 77 -15.53 -0.46 -12.05
N SER A 78 -16.33 -1.29 -11.39
CA SER A 78 -16.63 -1.12 -9.97
C SER A 78 -15.38 -1.28 -9.08
N GLU A 79 -14.43 -2.16 -9.43
CA GLU A 79 -13.17 -2.31 -8.68
C GLU A 79 -12.31 -1.04 -8.78
N TYR A 80 -12.19 -0.47 -9.99
CA TYR A 80 -11.45 0.78 -10.22
C TYR A 80 -12.10 1.97 -9.50
N LEU A 81 -13.44 2.04 -9.50
CA LEU A 81 -14.18 3.09 -8.79
C LEU A 81 -13.95 3.00 -7.27
N ILE A 82 -13.98 1.79 -6.72
CA ILE A 82 -13.68 1.54 -5.30
C ILE A 82 -12.23 1.97 -4.98
N MET A 83 -11.27 1.59 -5.83
CA MET A 83 -9.87 1.98 -5.67
C MET A 83 -9.70 3.51 -5.70
N PHE A 84 -10.41 4.18 -6.60
CA PHE A 84 -10.39 5.65 -6.73
C PHE A 84 -10.83 6.32 -5.41
N PHE A 85 -12.01 5.95 -4.88
CA PHE A 85 -12.50 6.53 -3.62
C PHE A 85 -11.63 6.14 -2.43
N ALA A 86 -11.11 4.92 -2.40
CA ALA A 86 -10.19 4.48 -1.35
C ALA A 86 -8.90 5.33 -1.35
N LEU A 87 -8.38 5.69 -2.52
CA LEU A 87 -7.19 6.55 -2.64
C LEU A 87 -7.43 7.96 -2.14
N LEU A 88 -8.58 8.54 -2.48
CA LEU A 88 -8.97 9.87 -1.97
C LEU A 88 -9.04 9.84 -0.45
N ALA A 89 -9.69 8.83 0.12
CA ALA A 89 -9.78 8.64 1.56
C ALA A 89 -8.37 8.45 2.19
N PHE A 90 -7.49 7.69 1.55
CA PHE A 90 -6.13 7.41 2.04
C PHE A 90 -5.29 8.69 2.14
N GLY A 91 -5.29 9.49 1.09
CA GLY A 91 -4.55 10.77 1.12
C GLY A 91 -5.13 11.75 2.13
N TYR A 92 -6.46 11.78 2.26
CA TYR A 92 -7.13 12.59 3.30
C TYR A 92 -6.71 12.13 4.71
N LEU A 93 -6.67 10.81 4.95
CA LEU A 93 -6.22 10.25 6.24
C LEU A 93 -4.75 10.59 6.52
N ILE A 94 -3.86 10.46 5.53
CA ILE A 94 -2.44 10.85 5.70
C ILE A 94 -2.35 12.33 6.08
N ASN A 95 -3.07 13.20 5.37
CA ASN A 95 -3.08 14.63 5.69
C ASN A 95 -3.63 14.90 7.09
N GLY A 96 -4.70 14.21 7.48
CA GLY A 96 -5.29 14.28 8.81
C GLY A 96 -4.30 13.87 9.90
N PHE A 97 -3.62 12.75 9.70
CA PHE A 97 -2.64 12.26 10.68
C PHE A 97 -1.40 13.14 10.74
N VAL A 98 -0.81 13.53 9.61
CA VAL A 98 0.45 14.31 9.58
C VAL A 98 0.25 15.73 10.11
N TYR A 99 -0.81 16.41 9.66
CA TYR A 99 -0.95 17.87 9.90
C TYR A 99 -1.89 18.23 11.06
N TYR A 100 -2.69 17.27 11.57
CA TYR A 100 -3.61 17.53 12.69
C TYR A 100 -3.34 16.59 13.87
N PHE A 101 -3.47 15.28 13.68
CA PHE A 101 -3.36 14.32 14.81
C PHE A 101 -1.94 14.25 15.38
N LEU A 102 -0.93 14.18 14.51
CA LEU A 102 0.48 14.14 14.91
C LEU A 102 1.16 15.52 14.78
N ALA A 103 0.37 16.61 14.71
CA ALA A 103 0.91 17.97 14.54
C ALA A 103 1.85 18.34 15.70
N SER A 104 1.45 18.01 16.92
CA SER A 104 2.20 18.32 18.16
C SER A 104 3.37 17.35 18.41
N LEU A 105 3.53 16.32 17.58
CA LEU A 105 4.60 15.33 17.78
C LEU A 105 5.92 15.91 17.25
N HIS A 106 6.74 16.39 18.17
CA HIS A 106 8.10 16.91 17.90
C HIS A 106 9.13 15.98 18.56
N LEU A 107 9.74 15.13 17.76
CA LEU A 107 10.73 14.17 18.22
C LEU A 107 12.13 14.80 18.06
N THR A 108 12.74 15.20 19.16
CA THR A 108 14.07 15.85 19.19
C THR A 108 15.20 14.85 19.38
N ASN A 109 14.94 13.75 20.07
CA ASN A 109 15.93 12.72 20.35
C ASN A 109 15.96 11.68 19.22
N TYR A 110 17.14 11.39 18.70
CA TYR A 110 17.36 10.41 17.64
C TYR A 110 16.76 9.03 17.95
N TRP A 111 16.88 8.56 19.20
CA TRP A 111 16.32 7.25 19.59
C TRP A 111 14.78 7.24 19.55
N SER A 112 14.16 8.35 19.94
CA SER A 112 12.68 8.48 19.84
C SER A 112 12.22 8.56 18.37
N GLN A 113 13.00 9.23 17.53
CA GLN A 113 12.77 9.27 16.07
C GLN A 113 12.86 7.86 15.47
N LEU A 114 13.92 7.13 15.82
CA LEU A 114 14.15 5.75 15.34
C LEU A 114 13.05 4.81 15.84
N ALA A 115 12.64 4.92 17.10
CA ALA A 115 11.53 4.13 17.65
C ALA A 115 10.20 4.43 16.92
N ALA A 116 9.92 5.70 16.64
CA ALA A 116 8.73 6.12 15.89
C ALA A 116 8.78 5.59 14.45
N LEU A 117 9.95 5.63 13.81
CA LEU A 117 10.15 5.07 12.46
C LEU A 117 9.84 3.56 12.46
N ILE A 118 10.49 2.80 13.37
CA ILE A 118 10.31 1.34 13.44
C ILE A 118 8.84 1.00 13.74
N GLY A 119 8.25 1.67 14.73
CA GLY A 119 6.83 1.52 15.07
C GLY A 119 5.92 1.81 13.88
N GLY A 120 6.17 2.91 13.19
CA GLY A 120 5.42 3.30 12.00
C GLY A 120 5.53 2.28 10.86
N ILE A 121 6.75 1.74 10.62
CA ILE A 121 6.99 0.69 9.62
C ILE A 121 6.23 -0.59 9.98
N LEU A 122 6.30 -1.01 11.24
CA LEU A 122 5.61 -2.24 11.69
C LEU A 122 4.09 -2.08 11.57
N ILE A 123 3.54 -0.94 12.00
CA ILE A 123 2.10 -0.65 11.89
C ILE A 123 1.68 -0.61 10.41
N SER A 124 2.37 0.19 9.59
CA SER A 124 2.00 0.32 8.17
C SER A 124 2.22 -0.98 7.39
N GLY A 125 3.31 -1.69 7.66
CA GLY A 125 3.63 -2.97 7.01
C GLY A 125 2.62 -4.06 7.35
N THR A 126 2.32 -4.24 8.64
CA THR A 126 1.33 -5.24 9.07
C THR A 126 -0.06 -4.89 8.53
N ALA A 127 -0.47 -3.64 8.60
CA ALA A 127 -1.75 -3.18 8.09
C ALA A 127 -1.85 -3.37 6.56
N THR A 128 -0.82 -2.99 5.81
CA THR A 128 -0.74 -3.19 4.35
C THR A 128 -0.83 -4.68 4.00
N GLY A 129 -0.13 -5.55 4.73
CA GLY A 129 -0.20 -7.00 4.54
C GLY A 129 -1.62 -7.53 4.67
N GLN A 130 -2.38 -7.07 5.69
CA GLN A 130 -3.78 -7.47 5.88
C GLN A 130 -4.70 -6.91 4.79
N VAL A 131 -4.48 -5.69 4.32
CA VAL A 131 -5.22 -5.12 3.17
C VAL A 131 -5.02 -6.01 1.93
N LEU A 132 -3.76 -6.38 1.64
CA LEU A 132 -3.43 -7.26 0.50
C LEU A 132 -4.04 -8.66 0.67
N ARG A 133 -4.12 -9.18 1.91
CA ARG A 133 -4.73 -10.47 2.22
C ARG A 133 -6.25 -10.46 2.00
N LEU A 134 -6.94 -9.40 2.45
CA LEU A 134 -8.40 -9.26 2.30
C LEU A 134 -8.82 -9.06 0.84
N GLN A 135 -7.98 -8.47 0.01
CA GLN A 135 -8.21 -8.24 -1.44
C GLN A 135 -9.49 -7.45 -1.76
N VAL A 136 -9.96 -6.64 -0.82
CA VAL A 136 -11.11 -5.74 -1.01
C VAL A 136 -10.61 -4.40 -1.57
N LEU A 137 -9.68 -3.79 -0.84
CA LEU A 137 -8.96 -2.60 -1.29
C LEU A 137 -7.62 -3.03 -1.88
N LYS A 138 -7.14 -2.30 -2.86
CA LYS A 138 -5.85 -2.57 -3.51
C LYS A 138 -5.06 -1.28 -3.56
N PHE A 139 -3.76 -1.38 -3.37
CA PHE A 139 -2.85 -0.25 -3.62
C PHE A 139 -2.46 -0.26 -5.10
N PRO A 140 -2.63 0.87 -5.82
CA PRO A 140 -2.43 0.89 -7.27
C PRO A 140 -1.01 0.54 -7.70
N ILE A 141 0.00 0.96 -6.94
CA ILE A 141 1.41 0.70 -7.25
C ILE A 141 1.70 -0.82 -7.26
N GLU A 142 1.19 -1.56 -6.26
CA GLU A 142 1.33 -3.01 -6.19
C GLU A 142 0.54 -3.69 -7.31
N HIS A 143 -0.65 -3.17 -7.59
CA HIS A 143 -1.49 -3.71 -8.66
C HIS A 143 -0.82 -3.52 -10.03
N TRP A 144 -0.23 -2.34 -10.27
CA TRP A 144 0.50 -2.02 -11.51
C TRP A 144 1.70 -2.95 -11.69
N CYS A 145 2.52 -3.13 -10.66
CA CYS A 145 3.67 -4.06 -10.69
C CYS A 145 3.21 -5.50 -11.00
N HIS A 146 2.07 -5.91 -10.43
CA HIS A 146 1.51 -7.24 -10.68
C HIS A 146 1.02 -7.41 -12.12
N LEU A 147 0.35 -6.39 -12.68
CA LEU A 147 -0.11 -6.41 -14.08
C LEU A 147 1.07 -6.47 -15.06
N LEU A 148 2.15 -5.74 -14.78
CA LEU A 148 3.36 -5.77 -15.61
C LEU A 148 4.05 -7.14 -15.52
N ALA A 149 4.15 -7.70 -14.32
CA ALA A 149 4.78 -9.02 -14.12
C ALA A 149 4.02 -10.15 -14.84
N GLN A 150 2.70 -10.01 -15.00
CA GLN A 150 1.89 -10.96 -15.77
C GLN A 150 2.13 -10.87 -17.29
N ARG A 151 2.71 -9.76 -17.77
CA ARG A 151 2.87 -9.46 -19.21
C ARG A 151 4.31 -9.50 -19.70
N SER A 152 5.25 -9.74 -18.81
CA SER A 152 6.67 -9.69 -19.10
C SER A 152 7.42 -10.85 -18.44
N ARG A 153 8.71 -10.97 -18.75
CA ARG A 153 9.61 -11.97 -18.13
C ARG A 153 10.06 -11.56 -16.71
N TRP A 154 9.82 -10.31 -16.33
CA TRP A 154 10.26 -9.79 -15.05
C TRP A 154 9.24 -10.15 -13.96
N THR A 155 9.76 -10.45 -12.77
CA THR A 155 8.95 -10.79 -11.60
C THR A 155 8.35 -9.54 -10.96
N PHE A 156 7.31 -9.73 -10.15
CA PHE A 156 6.72 -8.68 -9.32
C PHE A 156 7.79 -7.94 -8.49
N LYS A 157 8.74 -8.69 -7.90
CA LYS A 157 9.82 -8.13 -7.08
C LYS A 157 10.71 -7.18 -7.89
N GLN A 158 11.08 -7.55 -9.10
CA GLN A 158 11.93 -6.72 -9.97
C GLN A 158 11.23 -5.41 -10.33
N TYR A 159 9.95 -5.45 -10.68
CA TYR A 159 9.16 -4.23 -10.93
C TYR A 159 9.06 -3.36 -9.69
N ARG A 160 8.79 -3.97 -8.52
CA ARG A 160 8.67 -3.22 -7.26
C ARG A 160 10.00 -2.54 -6.89
N TYR A 161 11.13 -3.25 -7.00
CA TYR A 161 12.45 -2.65 -6.78
C TYR A 161 12.77 -1.56 -7.81
N GLY A 162 12.35 -1.74 -9.07
CA GLY A 162 12.50 -0.69 -10.10
C GLY A 162 11.77 0.60 -9.72
N VAL A 163 10.52 0.46 -9.26
CA VAL A 163 9.74 1.63 -8.77
C VAL A 163 10.44 2.28 -7.57
N ASP A 164 10.89 1.48 -6.61
CA ASP A 164 11.60 1.98 -5.44
C ASP A 164 12.89 2.73 -5.82
N ALA A 165 13.66 2.19 -6.77
CA ALA A 165 14.88 2.83 -7.29
C ALA A 165 14.55 4.18 -7.96
N VAL A 166 13.52 4.22 -8.80
CA VAL A 166 13.07 5.47 -9.46
C VAL A 166 12.62 6.50 -8.41
N CYS A 167 11.88 6.07 -7.39
CA CYS A 167 11.41 6.97 -6.32
C CYS A 167 12.58 7.54 -5.52
N ILE A 168 13.56 6.71 -5.13
CA ILE A 168 14.75 7.14 -4.38
C ILE A 168 15.58 8.10 -5.24
N SER A 169 15.87 7.72 -6.49
CA SER A 169 16.67 8.55 -7.40
C SER A 169 15.98 9.90 -7.67
N GLY A 170 14.68 9.87 -7.92
CA GLY A 170 13.87 11.08 -8.12
C GLY A 170 13.88 11.99 -6.90
N ALA A 171 13.68 11.42 -5.71
CA ALA A 171 13.71 12.18 -4.45
C ALA A 171 15.07 12.84 -4.21
N LEU A 172 16.16 12.07 -4.42
CA LEU A 172 17.53 12.57 -4.25
C LEU A 172 17.87 13.66 -5.26
N LEU A 173 17.57 13.42 -6.55
CA LEU A 173 17.85 14.41 -7.61
C LEU A 173 17.11 15.73 -7.34
N LEU A 174 15.82 15.67 -7.01
CA LEU A 174 15.02 16.86 -6.70
C LEU A 174 15.53 17.57 -5.45
N ALA A 175 15.83 16.83 -4.39
CA ALA A 175 16.30 17.42 -3.13
C ALA A 175 17.66 18.12 -3.32
N ILE A 176 18.60 17.47 -4.01
CA ILE A 176 19.95 18.01 -4.24
C ILE A 176 19.88 19.22 -5.19
N SER A 177 19.14 19.10 -6.31
CA SER A 177 19.07 20.18 -7.31
C SER A 177 18.38 21.45 -6.79
N LEU A 178 17.45 21.31 -5.83
CA LEU A 178 16.67 22.44 -5.29
C LEU A 178 17.07 22.82 -3.86
N GLY A 179 18.09 22.19 -3.28
CA GLY A 179 18.56 22.48 -1.92
C GLY A 179 17.50 22.13 -0.85
N LEU A 180 16.67 21.10 -1.08
CA LEU A 180 15.59 20.71 -0.16
C LEU A 180 16.11 19.73 0.91
N PRO A 181 15.43 19.66 2.07
CA PRO A 181 15.77 18.65 3.07
C PRO A 181 15.66 17.24 2.49
N LEU A 182 16.64 16.40 2.78
CA LEU A 182 16.69 15.02 2.30
C LEU A 182 15.66 14.16 3.02
N ALA A 183 14.68 13.65 2.27
CA ALA A 183 13.71 12.67 2.75
C ALA A 183 14.29 11.24 2.71
N VAL A 184 15.32 11.02 1.89
CA VAL A 184 16.08 9.75 1.81
C VAL A 184 17.23 9.82 2.81
N ARG A 185 17.14 9.02 3.86
CA ARG A 185 18.13 8.97 4.94
C ARG A 185 18.30 7.53 5.39
N GLU A 186 19.02 7.32 6.51
CA GLU A 186 19.25 6.00 7.12
C GLU A 186 17.94 5.21 7.35
N GLY A 187 16.88 5.89 7.73
CA GLY A 187 15.54 5.30 7.89
C GLY A 187 14.96 4.72 6.59
N THR A 188 15.36 5.24 5.44
CA THR A 188 14.91 4.71 4.14
C THR A 188 15.51 3.31 3.90
N VAL A 189 16.77 3.11 4.30
CA VAL A 189 17.43 1.80 4.20
C VAL A 189 16.74 0.80 5.15
N ILE A 190 16.47 1.20 6.38
CA ILE A 190 15.74 0.39 7.36
C ILE A 190 14.34 0.03 6.82
N SER A 191 13.62 1.03 6.30
CA SER A 191 12.29 0.85 5.73
C SER A 191 12.28 -0.14 4.56
N PHE A 192 13.27 -0.07 3.69
CA PHE A 192 13.39 -0.93 2.50
C PHE A 192 13.36 -2.43 2.87
N PHE A 193 14.07 -2.81 3.92
CA PHE A 193 14.12 -4.21 4.37
C PHE A 193 12.96 -4.55 5.30
N LEU A 194 12.70 -3.71 6.31
CA LEU A 194 11.75 -4.00 7.38
C LEU A 194 10.28 -3.95 6.88
N LEU A 195 9.95 -2.96 6.05
CA LEU A 195 8.57 -2.79 5.54
C LEU A 195 8.15 -3.99 4.68
N SER A 196 9.02 -4.40 3.76
CA SER A 196 8.76 -5.56 2.88
C SER A 196 8.59 -6.84 3.69
N GLY A 197 9.45 -7.04 4.70
CA GLY A 197 9.35 -8.18 5.63
C GLY A 197 8.05 -8.18 6.42
N ALA A 198 7.67 -7.02 6.99
CA ALA A 198 6.42 -6.86 7.77
C ALA A 198 5.18 -7.12 6.91
N ILE A 199 5.16 -6.63 5.67
CA ILE A 199 4.07 -6.86 4.71
C ILE A 199 3.95 -8.38 4.41
N ALA A 200 5.06 -9.02 4.06
CA ALA A 200 5.07 -10.45 3.71
C ALA A 200 4.62 -11.31 4.91
N TRP A 201 5.19 -11.06 6.08
CA TRP A 201 4.85 -11.76 7.32
C TRP A 201 3.36 -11.63 7.66
N SER A 202 2.84 -10.41 7.60
CA SER A 202 1.44 -10.12 7.93
C SER A 202 0.46 -10.72 6.93
N LYS A 203 0.81 -10.70 5.64
CA LYS A 203 -0.04 -11.25 4.56
C LYS A 203 -0.27 -12.76 4.74
N GLU A 204 0.70 -13.48 5.29
CA GLU A 204 0.60 -14.93 5.52
C GLU A 204 -0.19 -15.26 6.79
N ARG A 205 -0.25 -14.35 7.77
CA ARG A 205 -0.91 -14.57 9.06
C ARG A 205 -2.30 -13.94 9.11
N ASP A 206 -3.22 -14.61 9.79
CA ASP A 206 -4.60 -14.10 9.95
C ASP A 206 -4.68 -13.24 11.22
N LEU A 207 -4.52 -11.94 11.03
CA LEU A 207 -4.72 -10.94 12.08
C LEU A 207 -6.13 -10.35 12.05
N THR A 208 -7.01 -10.89 11.20
CA THR A 208 -8.36 -10.38 10.99
C THR A 208 -9.40 -11.01 11.91
N LEU A 209 -8.97 -11.78 12.93
CA LEU A 209 -9.84 -12.41 13.93
C LEU A 209 -11.00 -13.22 13.29
N GLY A 210 -10.66 -14.02 12.27
CA GLY A 210 -11.62 -14.93 11.62
C GLY A 210 -12.46 -14.28 10.52
N ILE A 211 -12.10 -13.11 10.01
CA ILE A 211 -12.76 -12.56 8.81
C ILE A 211 -12.34 -13.42 7.60
N PRO A 212 -13.26 -14.13 6.94
CA PRO A 212 -12.90 -15.01 5.83
C PRO A 212 -12.34 -14.20 4.65
N THR A 213 -11.11 -14.54 4.25
CA THR A 213 -10.48 -13.89 3.09
C THR A 213 -11.18 -14.31 1.79
N ARG A 214 -11.05 -13.50 0.74
CA ARG A 214 -11.57 -13.80 -0.60
C ARG A 214 -11.00 -15.12 -1.14
N GLN A 215 -9.81 -15.46 -0.79
CA GLN A 215 -9.21 -16.77 -1.10
C GLN A 215 -9.84 -17.92 -0.32
N UNK A 216 -10.13 -17.72 0.81
CA UNK A 216 -10.75 -18.61 1.58
C UNK A 216 -12.08 -18.87 1.14
N UNK A 217 -12.55 -18.03 0.75
CA UNK A 217 -13.77 -18.12 0.21
C UNK A 217 -13.78 -18.87 -1.04
N LYS A 218 -13.05 -18.55 -1.98
CA LYS A 218 -12.91 -19.36 -3.20
C LYS A 218 -12.54 -20.84 -2.94
N UNK A 219 -11.83 -20.89 -2.13
CA UNK A 219 -11.45 -22.16 -1.78
C UNK A 219 -12.52 -22.96 -1.17
N LYS A 220 -13.23 -22.51 -0.37
CA LYS A 220 -14.43 -23.19 0.18
C LYS A 220 -15.49 -23.48 -0.89
N ALA A 221 -15.69 -22.58 -1.83
CA ALA A 221 -16.62 -22.76 -2.95
C ALA A 221 -16.15 -23.91 -3.88
N ILE A 222 -14.90 -23.98 -4.20
CA ILE A 222 -14.31 -25.05 -5.04
C ILE A 222 -14.44 -26.40 -4.32
N TRP A 223 -14.15 -26.45 -3.01
CA TRP A 223 -14.31 -27.66 -2.20
C TRP A 223 -15.78 -28.11 -2.13
N LYS A 224 -16.70 -27.16 -1.99
CA LYS A 224 -18.13 -27.47 -1.96
C LYS A 224 -18.61 -28.04 -3.31
N HIS A 225 -18.15 -27.47 -4.42
CA HIS A 225 -18.44 -28.00 -5.76
C HIS A 225 -17.86 -29.40 -5.97
N LYS A 226 -16.60 -29.64 -5.59
CA LYS A 226 -15.98 -30.97 -5.66
C LYS A 226 -16.71 -32.00 -4.81
N LYS A 227 -17.15 -31.62 -3.61
CA LYS A 227 -17.88 -32.52 -2.68
C LYS A 227 -19.26 -32.91 -3.22
N VAL A 228 -19.93 -31.99 -3.92
CA VAL A 228 -21.24 -32.28 -4.57
C VAL A 228 -21.01 -33.20 -5.78
N SER A 229 -20.05 -32.93 -6.62
CA SER A 229 -19.68 -33.77 -7.77
C SER A 229 -19.30 -35.20 -7.34
N TRP A 230 -18.54 -35.35 -6.24
CA TRP A 230 -18.17 -36.67 -5.69
C TRP A 230 -19.38 -37.44 -5.17
N LYS A 231 -20.36 -36.78 -4.55
CA LYS A 231 -21.58 -37.41 -4.08
C LYS A 231 -22.47 -37.91 -5.24
N GLN A 232 -22.56 -37.12 -6.31
CA GLN A 232 -23.31 -37.48 -7.51
C GLN A 232 -22.65 -38.65 -8.26
N ALA A 233 -21.31 -38.69 -8.31
CA ALA A 233 -20.58 -39.80 -8.95
C ALA A 233 -20.63 -41.14 -8.19
N LYS A 234 -21.02 -41.10 -6.90
CA LYS A 234 -21.21 -42.34 -6.08
C LYS A 234 -22.64 -42.85 -6.12
N GLN A 235 -23.59 -42.08 -6.68
CA GLN A 235 -25.01 -42.48 -6.75
C GLN A 235 -25.40 -43.05 -8.13
N ASN A 236 -24.50 -42.92 -9.12
CA ASN A 236 -24.59 -43.55 -10.43
C ASN A 236 -23.65 -44.76 -10.52
#